data_40136fc5dd806cfd350c59e29694ac76
#
_entry.id   40136fc5dd806cfd350c59e29694ac76
#
_cell.length_a   1.000
_cell.length_b   1.000
_cell.length_c   1.000
_cell.angle_alpha   90.00
_cell.angle_beta   90.00
_cell.angle_gamma   90.00
#
_symmetry.space_group_name_H-M   'P 1'
#
loop_
_entity.id
_entity.type
_entity.pdbx_description
1 polymer ?
#
loop_
_entity_poly.entity_id
_entity_poly.type
_entity_poly.pdbx_seq_one_letter_code
_entity_poly.pdbx_strand_id
1 'polypeptide(L)'
;MDALPWLLKPFPFLKTPFEERNGQFSADGKWIAYQSNESGRFEIYVQPFPGLGRKFQISTNGGAQPRWNKDSNEIFYVSLDSKMMAAPVKLSADGQSLETGTPAVLFPVRIAGGPTPGINKQQYAVSSDGQRFLVNLAADEAVASPITLIYNWKAKP
;
A
#
# COMPACT_ATOMS: atom_id res chain seq x y z
N MET A 1 1.51 -35.92 -1.72
CA MET A 1 1.15 -34.69 -0.94
C MET A 1 -0.12 -34.16 -1.56
N ASP A 2 -1.25 -34.55 -0.99
CA ASP A 2 -2.56 -34.15 -1.53
C ASP A 2 -2.74 -32.66 -1.29
N ALA A 3 -2.82 -31.88 -2.37
CA ALA A 3 -3.14 -30.47 -2.30
C ALA A 3 -4.50 -30.32 -1.61
N LEU A 4 -4.54 -29.58 -0.52
CA LEU A 4 -5.76 -29.35 0.24
C LEU A 4 -6.85 -28.79 -0.69
N PRO A 5 -8.01 -29.45 -0.83
CA PRO A 5 -9.00 -29.13 -1.89
C PRO A 5 -9.54 -27.71 -1.84
N TRP A 6 -9.44 -27.04 -0.70
CA TRP A 6 -9.86 -25.64 -0.50
C TRP A 6 -8.83 -24.61 -0.98
N LEU A 7 -7.56 -25.01 -1.20
CA LEU A 7 -6.52 -24.14 -1.74
C LEU A 7 -6.69 -23.81 -3.23
N LEU A 8 -7.59 -24.47 -3.93
CA LEU A 8 -7.74 -24.35 -5.37
C LEU A 8 -9.03 -23.61 -5.81
N LYS A 9 -9.87 -23.19 -4.87
CA LYS A 9 -11.08 -22.42 -5.22
C LYS A 9 -10.87 -20.96 -4.88
N PRO A 10 -10.78 -20.06 -5.89
CA PRO A 10 -10.77 -18.62 -5.63
C PRO A 10 -12.10 -18.22 -4.97
N PHE A 11 -12.00 -17.33 -3.99
CA PHE A 11 -13.17 -16.72 -3.37
C PHE A 11 -13.00 -15.19 -3.34
N PRO A 12 -14.09 -14.42 -3.43
CA PRO A 12 -14.00 -12.98 -3.34
C PRO A 12 -13.66 -12.57 -1.90
N PHE A 13 -12.57 -11.81 -1.71
CA PHE A 13 -12.25 -11.20 -0.43
C PHE A 13 -13.15 -9.98 -0.15
N LEU A 14 -13.32 -9.11 -1.16
CA LEU A 14 -14.22 -7.98 -1.15
C LEU A 14 -15.18 -8.07 -2.34
N LYS A 15 -16.45 -7.74 -2.11
CA LYS A 15 -17.47 -7.63 -3.14
C LYS A 15 -18.34 -6.44 -2.81
N THR A 16 -17.90 -5.26 -3.19
CA THR A 16 -18.57 -3.98 -2.93
C THR A 16 -18.92 -3.29 -4.26
N PRO A 17 -19.73 -2.24 -4.26
CA PRO A 17 -19.95 -1.43 -5.46
C PRO A 17 -18.80 -0.46 -5.76
N PHE A 18 -17.77 -0.44 -4.92
CA PHE A 18 -16.63 0.46 -5.03
C PHE A 18 -15.49 -0.20 -5.78
N GLU A 19 -14.48 0.61 -6.10
CA GLU A 19 -13.29 0.16 -6.80
C GLU A 19 -12.18 -0.15 -5.79
N GLU A 20 -11.88 -1.44 -5.58
CA GLU A 20 -10.79 -1.91 -4.76
C GLU A 20 -9.61 -2.34 -5.64
N ARG A 21 -8.40 -1.89 -5.29
CA ARG A 21 -7.18 -2.16 -6.05
C ARG A 21 -5.97 -2.41 -5.16
N ASN A 22 -4.93 -2.99 -5.76
CA ASN A 22 -3.59 -3.09 -5.20
C ASN A 22 -3.53 -3.76 -3.81
N GLY A 23 -4.31 -4.82 -3.62
CA GLY A 23 -4.28 -5.61 -2.38
C GLY A 23 -2.88 -6.19 -2.10
N GLN A 24 -2.41 -6.05 -0.85
CA GLN A 24 -1.11 -6.52 -0.39
C GLN A 24 -1.27 -7.22 0.96
N PHE A 25 -0.78 -8.44 1.07
CA PHE A 25 -0.73 -9.14 2.35
C PHE A 25 0.32 -8.57 3.29
N SER A 26 0.00 -8.55 4.58
CA SER A 26 1.01 -8.42 5.64
C SER A 26 1.97 -9.63 5.63
N ALA A 27 3.13 -9.51 6.28
CA ALA A 27 4.14 -10.55 6.29
C ALA A 27 3.65 -11.89 6.90
N ASP A 28 2.73 -11.82 7.86
CA ASP A 28 2.11 -12.99 8.50
C ASP A 28 0.88 -13.52 7.74
N GLY A 29 0.47 -12.86 6.65
CA GLY A 29 -0.68 -13.23 5.83
C GLY A 29 -2.05 -13.03 6.49
N LYS A 30 -2.12 -12.38 7.65
CA LYS A 30 -3.39 -12.21 8.41
C LYS A 30 -4.12 -10.91 8.10
N TRP A 31 -3.51 -10.01 7.34
CA TRP A 31 -4.07 -8.71 6.99
C TRP A 31 -3.87 -8.40 5.51
N ILE A 32 -4.79 -7.63 4.95
CA ILE A 32 -4.67 -7.09 3.61
C ILE A 32 -4.77 -5.58 3.67
N ALA A 33 -3.76 -4.88 3.12
CA ALA A 33 -3.83 -3.47 2.80
C ALA A 33 -4.27 -3.31 1.35
N TYR A 34 -5.18 -2.38 1.07
CA TYR A 34 -5.69 -2.12 -0.27
C TYR A 34 -6.13 -0.66 -0.40
N GLN A 35 -6.33 -0.19 -1.61
CA GLN A 35 -6.97 1.10 -1.86
C GLN A 35 -8.42 0.91 -2.27
N SER A 36 -9.31 1.80 -1.81
CA SER A 36 -10.71 1.85 -2.21
C SER A 36 -11.20 3.29 -2.35
N ASN A 37 -12.14 3.53 -3.27
CA ASN A 37 -12.77 4.83 -3.44
C ASN A 37 -14.10 4.99 -2.68
N GLU A 38 -14.38 4.12 -1.73
CA GLU A 38 -15.63 4.09 -0.97
C GLU A 38 -15.93 5.37 -0.19
N SER A 39 -14.91 6.14 0.20
CA SER A 39 -15.04 7.45 0.86
C SER A 39 -15.18 8.63 -0.12
N GLY A 40 -15.40 8.37 -1.41
CA GLY A 40 -15.49 9.37 -2.47
C GLY A 40 -14.18 9.67 -3.19
N ARG A 41 -13.06 9.15 -2.68
CA ARG A 41 -11.74 9.18 -3.32
C ARG A 41 -10.95 7.95 -2.87
N PHE A 42 -9.86 7.64 -3.57
CA PHE A 42 -9.01 6.55 -3.13
C PHE A 42 -8.33 6.87 -1.81
N GLU A 43 -8.52 5.97 -0.85
CA GLU A 43 -7.86 5.92 0.44
C GLU A 43 -7.28 4.52 0.69
N ILE A 44 -6.34 4.43 1.61
CA ILE A 44 -5.77 3.16 2.04
C ILE A 44 -6.56 2.59 3.20
N TYR A 45 -6.93 1.33 3.07
CA TYR A 45 -7.63 0.54 4.08
C TYR A 45 -6.84 -0.72 4.42
N VAL A 46 -7.03 -1.19 5.64
CA VAL A 46 -6.52 -2.47 6.10
C VAL A 46 -7.66 -3.27 6.71
N GLN A 47 -7.70 -4.55 6.41
CA GLN A 47 -8.72 -5.47 6.91
C GLN A 47 -8.10 -6.84 7.23
N PRO A 48 -8.57 -7.55 8.29
CA PRO A 48 -8.15 -8.92 8.56
C PRO A 48 -8.45 -9.87 7.38
N PHE A 49 -7.61 -10.85 7.19
CA PHE A 49 -7.80 -11.93 6.22
C PHE A 49 -7.96 -13.27 6.96
N PRO A 50 -8.88 -14.14 6.55
CA PRO A 50 -9.67 -14.18 5.31
C PRO A 50 -10.96 -13.35 5.30
N GLY A 51 -11.10 -12.36 6.13
CA GLY A 51 -12.21 -11.44 6.12
C GLY A 51 -13.14 -11.58 7.34
N LEU A 52 -14.18 -10.73 7.41
CA LEU A 52 -15.17 -10.57 8.47
C LEU A 52 -14.72 -9.74 9.68
N GLY A 53 -13.50 -9.20 9.69
CA GLY A 53 -13.05 -8.26 10.73
C GLY A 53 -13.39 -6.80 10.40
N ARG A 54 -13.15 -5.94 11.38
CA ARG A 54 -13.28 -4.49 11.22
C ARG A 54 -12.27 -3.97 10.19
N LYS A 55 -12.74 -3.10 9.31
CA LYS A 55 -11.91 -2.33 8.38
C LYS A 55 -11.36 -1.09 9.06
N PHE A 56 -10.10 -0.78 8.79
CA PHE A 56 -9.38 0.36 9.31
C PHE A 56 -8.93 1.26 8.16
N GLN A 57 -9.24 2.53 8.24
CA GLN A 57 -8.75 3.52 7.29
C GLN A 57 -7.38 4.03 7.74
N ILE A 58 -6.40 4.02 6.84
CA ILE A 58 -5.02 4.40 7.13
C ILE A 58 -4.72 5.83 6.65
N SER A 59 -5.19 6.19 5.46
CA SER A 59 -5.03 7.53 4.91
C SER A 59 -6.33 8.32 5.00
N THR A 60 -6.24 9.65 5.11
CA THR A 60 -7.41 10.55 5.25
C THR A 60 -7.41 11.70 4.23
N ASN A 61 -6.31 11.87 3.50
CA ASN A 61 -6.14 12.91 2.48
C ASN A 61 -5.83 12.33 1.10
N GLY A 62 -6.31 11.12 0.86
CA GLY A 62 -6.05 10.36 -0.34
C GLY A 62 -4.82 9.47 -0.23
N GLY A 63 -4.94 8.27 -0.77
CA GLY A 63 -3.85 7.30 -0.78
C GLY A 63 -4.07 6.22 -1.84
N ALA A 64 -2.97 5.77 -2.43
CA ALA A 64 -2.94 4.75 -3.46
C ALA A 64 -1.68 3.88 -3.35
N GLN A 65 -1.75 2.68 -3.93
CA GLN A 65 -0.63 1.76 -4.08
C GLN A 65 0.04 1.39 -2.74
N PRO A 66 -0.69 0.82 -1.77
CA PRO A 66 -0.11 0.47 -0.48
C PRO A 66 0.98 -0.59 -0.59
N ARG A 67 1.99 -0.49 0.26
CA ARG A 67 3.05 -1.50 0.46
C ARG A 67 3.35 -1.63 1.94
N TRP A 68 3.35 -2.85 2.44
CA TRP A 68 3.86 -3.15 3.75
C TRP A 68 5.39 -3.08 3.78
N ASN A 69 5.96 -2.65 4.90
CA ASN A 69 7.34 -2.98 5.18
C ASN A 69 7.45 -4.46 5.59
N LYS A 70 8.68 -4.97 5.67
CA LYS A 70 8.96 -6.39 5.99
C LYS A 70 8.32 -6.85 7.30
N ASP A 71 8.31 -6.00 8.32
CA ASP A 71 7.84 -6.35 9.67
C ASP A 71 6.35 -6.06 9.88
N SER A 72 5.65 -5.58 8.84
CA SER A 72 4.23 -5.21 8.86
C SER A 72 3.84 -4.21 9.95
N ASN A 73 4.80 -3.37 10.37
CA ASN A 73 4.58 -2.29 11.35
C ASN A 73 4.49 -0.90 10.70
N GLU A 74 4.56 -0.85 9.37
CA GLU A 74 4.45 0.38 8.59
C GLU A 74 3.86 0.10 7.21
N ILE A 75 3.03 1.00 6.73
CA ILE A 75 2.48 0.98 5.37
C ILE A 75 2.97 2.20 4.62
N PHE A 76 3.67 1.96 3.52
CA PHE A 76 4.01 2.98 2.54
C PHE A 76 2.88 3.13 1.54
N TYR A 77 2.64 4.34 1.06
CA TYR A 77 1.66 4.61 0.01
C TYR A 77 1.97 5.94 -0.68
N VAL A 78 1.36 6.16 -1.82
CA VAL A 78 1.45 7.43 -2.54
C VAL A 78 0.19 8.22 -2.26
N SER A 79 0.33 9.45 -1.75
CA SER A 79 -0.79 10.37 -1.60
C SER A 79 -1.27 10.88 -2.96
N LEU A 80 -2.54 11.30 -3.06
CA LEU A 80 -3.09 11.81 -4.32
C LEU A 80 -2.44 13.12 -4.78
N ASP A 81 -1.77 13.83 -3.89
CA ASP A 81 -0.96 15.03 -4.20
C ASP A 81 0.53 14.70 -4.45
N SER A 82 0.82 13.45 -4.84
CA SER A 82 2.13 12.99 -5.30
C SER A 82 3.25 13.08 -4.26
N LYS A 83 3.00 12.54 -3.08
CA LYS A 83 3.99 12.36 -2.03
C LYS A 83 4.08 10.89 -1.64
N MET A 84 5.28 10.40 -1.40
CA MET A 84 5.49 9.13 -0.73
C MET A 84 5.21 9.32 0.76
N MET A 85 4.36 8.47 1.30
CA MET A 85 3.89 8.51 2.68
C MET A 85 4.31 7.25 3.43
N ALA A 86 4.48 7.36 4.72
CA ALA A 86 4.63 6.23 5.64
C ALA A 86 3.64 6.37 6.80
N ALA A 87 2.86 5.34 7.03
CA ALA A 87 1.90 5.24 8.11
C ALA A 87 2.34 4.15 9.09
N PRO A 88 2.73 4.49 10.31
CA PRO A 88 2.99 3.49 11.34
C PRO A 88 1.70 2.73 11.67
N VAL A 89 1.81 1.41 11.79
CA VAL A 89 0.70 0.54 12.18
C VAL A 89 1.17 -0.47 13.22
N LYS A 90 0.30 -0.81 14.14
CA LYS A 90 0.53 -1.87 15.11
C LYS A 90 -0.61 -2.87 15.04
N LEU A 91 -0.30 -4.05 14.57
CA LEU A 91 -1.23 -5.14 14.43
C LEU A 91 -1.33 -5.91 15.75
N SER A 92 -2.53 -6.25 16.18
CA SER A 92 -2.70 -7.15 17.33
C SER A 92 -2.39 -8.59 16.94
N ALA A 93 -1.84 -9.34 17.88
CA ALA A 93 -1.45 -10.75 17.67
C ALA A 93 -2.66 -11.66 17.38
N ASP A 94 -3.84 -11.31 17.89
CA ASP A 94 -5.10 -12.00 17.65
C ASP A 94 -5.73 -11.69 16.28
N GLY A 95 -5.16 -10.74 15.52
CA GLY A 95 -5.68 -10.33 14.22
C GLY A 95 -7.00 -9.57 14.26
N GLN A 96 -7.41 -9.03 15.42
CA GLN A 96 -8.73 -8.39 15.59
C GLN A 96 -8.66 -6.86 15.64
N SER A 97 -7.51 -6.31 16.01
CA SER A 97 -7.35 -4.86 16.16
C SER A 97 -6.07 -4.35 15.48
N LEU A 98 -6.14 -3.09 15.08
CA LEU A 98 -5.03 -2.36 14.47
C LEU A 98 -5.05 -0.94 15.04
N GLU A 99 -3.91 -0.49 15.52
CA GLU A 99 -3.65 0.90 15.90
C GLU A 99 -2.88 1.57 14.77
N THR A 100 -3.26 2.79 14.40
CA THR A 100 -2.58 3.58 13.38
C THR A 100 -1.91 4.78 14.02
N GLY A 101 -0.64 5.04 13.65
CA GLY A 101 0.02 6.31 13.93
C GLY A 101 -0.36 7.38 12.89
N THR A 102 0.15 8.58 13.09
CA THR A 102 -0.02 9.68 12.14
C THR A 102 0.85 9.43 10.91
N PRO A 103 0.29 9.39 9.69
CA PRO A 103 1.08 9.27 8.48
C PRO A 103 2.04 10.45 8.31
N ALA A 104 3.28 10.16 7.93
CA ALA A 104 4.33 11.14 7.66
C ALA A 104 4.66 11.21 6.17
N VAL A 105 4.96 12.42 5.69
CA VAL A 105 5.50 12.62 4.34
C VAL A 105 6.97 12.22 4.34
N LEU A 106 7.34 11.34 3.41
CA LEU A 106 8.74 10.96 3.21
C LEU A 106 9.42 11.91 2.21
N PHE A 107 8.88 12.00 1.01
CA PHE A 107 9.40 12.86 -0.05
C PHE A 107 8.32 13.06 -1.14
N PRO A 108 8.42 14.13 -1.93
CA PRO A 108 7.59 14.29 -3.12
C PRO A 108 8.00 13.28 -4.19
N VAL A 109 7.03 12.74 -4.94
CA VAL A 109 7.29 11.73 -5.97
C VAL A 109 6.36 11.92 -7.17
N ARG A 110 6.93 12.11 -8.36
CA ARG A 110 6.17 12.22 -9.62
C ARG A 110 6.11 10.85 -10.29
N ILE A 111 5.18 10.03 -9.86
CA ILE A 111 4.98 8.69 -10.43
C ILE A 111 4.45 8.77 -11.87
N ALA A 112 4.98 7.93 -12.74
CA ALA A 112 4.52 7.82 -14.13
C ALA A 112 3.04 7.40 -14.19
N GLY A 113 2.22 8.20 -14.87
CA GLY A 113 0.77 7.98 -14.94
C GLY A 113 -0.02 8.41 -13.70
N GLY A 114 0.64 9.05 -12.72
CA GLY A 114 0.02 9.55 -11.50
C GLY A 114 -0.20 8.48 -10.42
N PRO A 115 -0.71 8.88 -9.24
CA PRO A 115 -0.91 7.96 -8.09
C PRO A 115 -1.94 6.86 -8.38
N THR A 116 -2.94 7.12 -9.20
CA THR A 116 -4.03 6.21 -9.54
C THR A 116 -4.11 5.96 -11.05
N PRO A 117 -3.08 5.34 -11.66
CA PRO A 117 -3.11 5.04 -13.09
C PRO A 117 -4.29 4.12 -13.41
N GLY A 118 -4.86 4.27 -14.60
CA GLY A 118 -6.03 3.50 -15.07
C GLY A 118 -5.80 1.98 -15.19
N ILE A 119 -4.57 1.54 -15.04
CA ILE A 119 -4.16 0.13 -14.98
C ILE A 119 -3.62 -0.15 -13.58
N ASN A 120 -4.04 -1.27 -12.98
CA ASN A 120 -3.63 -1.74 -11.66
C ASN A 120 -2.15 -2.11 -11.60
N LYS A 121 -1.26 -1.13 -11.82
CA LYS A 121 0.18 -1.31 -11.74
C LYS A 121 0.73 -0.64 -10.50
N GLN A 122 1.50 -1.39 -9.76
CA GLN A 122 2.37 -0.85 -8.72
C GLN A 122 3.52 -0.11 -9.40
N GLN A 123 3.71 1.15 -9.04
CA GLN A 123 4.70 2.03 -9.66
C GLN A 123 5.95 2.21 -8.80
N TYR A 124 6.02 1.53 -7.67
CA TYR A 124 7.20 1.54 -6.82
C TYR A 124 7.35 0.21 -6.07
N ALA A 125 8.55 -0.05 -5.60
CA ALA A 125 8.87 -1.11 -4.66
C ALA A 125 9.67 -0.55 -3.49
N VAL A 126 9.59 -1.23 -2.35
CA VAL A 126 10.32 -0.88 -1.14
C VAL A 126 11.29 -2.01 -0.82
N SER A 127 12.53 -1.68 -0.45
CA SER A 127 13.48 -2.66 0.04
C SER A 127 13.03 -3.29 1.36
N SER A 128 13.52 -4.47 1.68
CA SER A 128 13.14 -5.21 2.89
C SER A 128 13.42 -4.44 4.19
N ASP A 129 14.42 -3.57 4.19
CA ASP A 129 14.76 -2.71 5.33
C ASP A 129 13.91 -1.42 5.41
N GLY A 130 13.01 -1.19 4.44
CA GLY A 130 12.17 0.01 4.39
C GLY A 130 12.92 1.31 4.06
N GLN A 131 14.22 1.24 3.75
CA GLN A 131 15.07 2.42 3.61
C GLN A 131 15.31 2.86 2.17
N ARG A 132 14.88 2.04 1.19
CA ARG A 132 15.12 2.30 -0.23
C ARG A 132 13.84 2.10 -1.02
N PHE A 133 13.60 3.01 -1.95
CA PHE A 133 12.47 2.99 -2.84
C PHE A 133 12.94 2.94 -4.30
N LEU A 134 12.44 1.97 -5.04
CA LEU A 134 12.57 1.92 -6.49
C LEU A 134 11.27 2.48 -7.08
N VAL A 135 11.34 3.58 -7.82
CA VAL A 135 10.15 4.30 -8.28
C VAL A 135 10.17 4.46 -9.79
N ASN A 136 9.05 4.17 -10.44
CA ASN A 136 8.83 4.49 -11.85
C ASN A 136 8.41 5.97 -11.95
N LEU A 137 9.32 6.84 -12.32
CA LEU A 137 9.07 8.27 -12.44
C LEU A 137 8.59 8.66 -13.83
N ALA A 138 7.77 9.70 -13.89
CA ALA A 138 7.50 10.39 -15.15
C ALA A 138 8.81 11.03 -15.62
N ALA A 139 9.30 10.66 -16.82
CA ALA A 139 10.41 11.35 -17.45
C ALA A 139 9.95 12.75 -17.87
N ASP A 140 10.74 13.76 -17.54
CA ASP A 140 10.63 15.04 -18.24
C ASP A 140 11.08 14.81 -19.70
N GLU A 141 10.40 15.42 -20.67
CA GLU A 141 10.58 15.16 -22.11
C GLU A 141 12.01 15.29 -22.65
N ALA A 142 12.96 15.71 -21.84
CA ALA A 142 14.34 15.98 -22.22
C ALA A 142 15.39 14.97 -21.72
N VAL A 143 15.07 14.07 -20.79
CA VAL A 143 16.06 13.12 -20.24
C VAL A 143 15.42 11.75 -19.98
N ALA A 144 15.71 10.81 -20.86
CA ALA A 144 15.32 9.41 -20.71
C ALA A 144 16.10 8.74 -19.58
N SER A 145 15.60 8.83 -18.36
CA SER A 145 16.06 7.97 -17.27
C SER A 145 14.84 7.40 -16.53
N PRO A 146 14.42 6.20 -16.88
CA PRO A 146 13.13 5.67 -16.47
C PRO A 146 13.04 5.17 -15.02
N ILE A 147 14.16 5.03 -14.32
CA ILE A 147 14.21 4.41 -12.99
C ILE A 147 15.08 5.23 -12.04
N THR A 148 14.52 5.69 -10.93
CA THR A 148 15.29 6.37 -9.88
C THR A 148 15.30 5.50 -8.62
N LEU A 149 16.51 5.25 -8.11
CA LEU A 149 16.73 4.58 -6.84
C LEU A 149 17.09 5.63 -5.77
N ILE A 150 16.29 5.70 -4.73
CA ILE A 150 16.51 6.62 -3.61
C ILE A 150 17.18 5.85 -2.48
N TYR A 151 18.40 6.28 -2.10
CA TYR A 151 19.21 5.66 -1.03
C TYR A 151 19.17 6.46 0.25
N ASN A 152 19.30 5.78 1.38
CA ASN A 152 19.52 6.36 2.70
C ASN A 152 18.51 7.45 3.07
N TRP A 153 17.27 7.22 2.66
CA TRP A 153 16.23 8.14 3.06
C TRP A 153 16.04 8.05 4.58
N LYS A 154 16.17 9.16 5.27
CA LYS A 154 15.82 9.30 6.70
C LYS A 154 14.75 10.37 6.80
N ALA A 155 13.67 10.07 7.52
CA ALA A 155 12.72 11.08 7.93
C ALA A 155 13.51 12.19 8.66
N LYS A 156 13.37 13.44 8.23
CA LYS A 156 13.88 14.54 9.05
C LYS A 156 13.08 14.58 10.34
N PRO A 157 13.73 14.73 11.51
CA PRO A 157 13.05 14.88 12.78
C PRO A 157 12.10 16.06 12.78
#